data_bf1d698709d92623bb9048673f6eea6f
#
_entry.id   bf1d698709d92623bb9048673f6eea6f
#
_cell.length_a   1.000
_cell.length_b   1.000
_cell.length_c   1.000
_cell.angle_alpha   90.00
_cell.angle_beta   90.00
_cell.angle_gamma   90.00
#
_symmetry.space_group_name_H-M   'P 1'
#
loop_
_entity.id
_entity.type
_entity.pdbx_description
1 polymer ?
#
loop_
_entity_poly.entity_id
_entity_poly.type
_entity_poly.pdbx_seq_one_letter_code
_entity_poly.pdbx_strand_id
1 'polypeptide(L)'
;YERTARILADVEDVESNFHDSERGPRGRLRIDVKASIGRLILIPMLCDFHAKYPDIDLVIGMSDRPVDLVQDAVDCVIRIGQLKDSSLVARRIGTIQCVTVAAPRYLAEHGEPETIDDLKKHQVVHYFNSRTGRNIDWDFMVDGEIHSVGVKGRVSVNDGDSYVDLAVQGFGLIQCPYYMVAKHLEDGSLKEVLTEWLPAPMPISVVYLQNRHLSPKVRVFVDWVAELFAGCPLLSGCSMVWDQKCEFASAKEHNHEYTIRTLVENENMAEAYTLKN
;
A
#
# COMPACT_ATOMS: atom_id res chain seq x y z
N TYR A 1 34.04 1.45 0.81
CA TYR A 1 33.61 0.06 0.53
C TYR A 1 32.19 0.01 -0.07
N GLU A 2 31.19 0.63 0.57
CA GLU A 2 29.79 0.62 0.08
C GLU A 2 29.64 1.30 -1.29
N ARG A 3 30.30 2.44 -1.49
CA ARG A 3 30.28 3.18 -2.76
C ARG A 3 30.95 2.40 -3.91
N THR A 4 31.98 1.63 -3.60
CA THR A 4 32.70 0.78 -4.58
C THR A 4 31.86 -0.45 -4.95
N ALA A 5 31.20 -1.07 -3.95
CA ALA A 5 30.29 -2.18 -4.18
C ALA A 5 29.08 -1.77 -5.06
N ARG A 6 28.63 -0.52 -4.92
CA ARG A 6 27.57 0.05 -5.76
C ARG A 6 28.02 0.24 -7.20
N ILE A 7 29.21 0.81 -7.43
CA ILE A 7 29.76 0.99 -8.78
C ILE A 7 29.94 -0.36 -9.49
N LEU A 8 30.36 -1.38 -8.75
CA LEU A 8 30.48 -2.74 -9.29
C LEU A 8 29.10 -3.32 -9.66
N ALA A 9 28.10 -3.14 -8.82
CA ALA A 9 26.72 -3.56 -9.11
C ALA A 9 26.13 -2.81 -10.32
N ASP A 10 26.40 -1.51 -10.45
CA ASP A 10 25.98 -0.71 -11.60
C ASP A 10 26.68 -1.18 -12.90
N VAL A 11 27.97 -1.60 -12.82
CA VAL A 11 28.71 -2.17 -13.97
C VAL A 11 28.15 -3.55 -14.33
N GLU A 12 27.88 -4.41 -13.36
CA GLU A 12 27.25 -5.72 -13.57
C GLU A 12 25.86 -5.58 -14.21
N ASP A 13 25.08 -4.57 -13.80
CA ASP A 13 23.77 -4.25 -14.39
C ASP A 13 23.90 -3.78 -15.86
N VAL A 14 24.93 -2.99 -16.16
CA VAL A 14 25.23 -2.55 -17.55
C VAL A 14 25.68 -3.73 -18.42
N GLU A 15 26.56 -4.58 -17.91
CA GLU A 15 27.02 -5.79 -18.62
C GLU A 15 25.87 -6.78 -18.85
N SER A 16 24.97 -6.97 -17.87
CA SER A 16 23.79 -7.82 -18.02
C SER A 16 22.84 -7.30 -19.10
N ASN A 17 22.70 -6.01 -19.27
CA ASN A 17 21.88 -5.40 -20.33
C ASN A 17 22.41 -5.67 -21.76
N PHE A 18 23.71 -5.93 -21.92
CA PHE A 18 24.31 -6.21 -23.23
C PHE A 18 24.31 -7.70 -23.61
N HIS A 19 24.20 -8.60 -22.63
CA HIS A 19 24.31 -10.05 -22.87
C HIS A 19 22.99 -10.83 -22.71
N ASP A 20 21.89 -10.18 -22.32
CA ASP A 20 20.70 -10.83 -21.77
C ASP A 20 19.48 -10.90 -22.69
N SER A 21 19.63 -10.91 -24.01
CA SER A 21 18.48 -11.27 -24.87
C SER A 21 18.03 -12.75 -24.72
N GLU A 22 18.85 -13.61 -24.11
CA GLU A 22 18.57 -15.06 -24.01
C GLU A 22 18.36 -15.60 -22.58
N ARG A 23 18.73 -14.87 -21.51
CA ARG A 23 18.78 -15.43 -20.15
C ARG A 23 17.80 -14.83 -19.12
N GLY A 24 16.98 -13.87 -19.52
CA GLY A 24 15.99 -13.26 -18.62
C GLY A 24 16.59 -12.32 -17.53
N PRO A 25 15.71 -11.63 -16.77
CA PRO A 25 16.13 -10.69 -15.70
C PRO A 25 16.73 -11.43 -14.51
N ARG A 26 17.87 -10.95 -14.01
CA ARG A 26 18.62 -11.57 -12.91
C ARG A 26 19.39 -10.57 -12.06
N GLY A 27 19.90 -11.03 -10.92
CA GLY A 27 20.74 -10.27 -10.01
C GLY A 27 19.96 -9.70 -8.82
N ARG A 28 20.62 -8.87 -8.03
CA ARG A 28 20.08 -8.34 -6.78
C ARG A 28 19.19 -7.11 -7.03
N LEU A 29 17.96 -7.16 -6.54
CA LEU A 29 16.99 -6.06 -6.59
C LEU A 29 16.70 -5.56 -5.18
N ARG A 30 17.02 -4.30 -4.90
CA ARG A 30 16.78 -3.65 -3.60
C ARG A 30 15.53 -2.77 -3.71
N ILE A 31 14.54 -3.07 -2.91
CA ILE A 31 13.28 -2.31 -2.85
C ILE A 31 13.04 -1.81 -1.43
N ASP A 32 12.34 -0.70 -1.32
CA ASP A 32 11.81 -0.24 -0.04
C ASP A 32 10.30 -0.03 -0.14
N VAL A 33 9.59 -0.43 0.90
CA VAL A 33 8.14 -0.39 0.95
C VAL A 33 7.67 -0.07 2.37
N LYS A 34 6.50 0.57 2.49
CA LYS A 34 5.85 0.73 3.80
C LYS A 34 5.68 -0.63 4.48
N ALA A 35 6.02 -0.73 5.77
CA ALA A 35 6.03 -1.99 6.51
C ALA A 35 4.69 -2.74 6.42
N SER A 36 3.57 -2.03 6.53
CA SER A 36 2.23 -2.61 6.41
C SER A 36 1.94 -3.20 5.04
N ILE A 37 2.34 -2.51 3.95
CA ILE A 37 2.19 -3.03 2.57
C ILE A 37 3.10 -4.25 2.36
N GLY A 38 4.36 -4.13 2.78
CA GLY A 38 5.33 -5.23 2.66
C GLY A 38 4.80 -6.50 3.28
N ARG A 39 4.33 -6.41 4.52
CA ARG A 39 3.89 -7.56 5.31
C ARG A 39 2.52 -8.11 4.90
N LEU A 40 1.54 -7.23 4.63
CA LEU A 40 0.16 -7.66 4.42
C LEU A 40 -0.17 -7.94 2.93
N ILE A 41 0.59 -7.38 1.99
CA ILE A 41 0.29 -7.50 0.56
C ILE A 41 1.44 -8.15 -0.20
N LEU A 42 2.67 -7.64 -0.05
CA LEU A 42 3.79 -8.06 -0.89
C LEU A 42 4.32 -9.45 -0.50
N ILE A 43 4.66 -9.68 0.78
CA ILE A 43 5.23 -10.93 1.26
C ILE A 43 4.35 -12.15 0.95
N PRO A 44 3.03 -12.12 1.14
CA PRO A 44 2.18 -13.26 0.82
C PRO A 44 2.26 -13.70 -0.65
N MET A 45 2.62 -12.79 -1.55
CA MET A 45 2.68 -13.01 -2.99
C MET A 45 4.10 -13.22 -3.55
N LEU A 46 5.14 -13.16 -2.70
CA LEU A 46 6.54 -13.29 -3.15
C LEU A 46 6.85 -14.64 -3.78
N CYS A 47 6.16 -15.71 -3.38
CA CYS A 47 6.34 -17.03 -4.00
C CYS A 47 6.01 -16.99 -5.50
N ASP A 48 4.96 -16.25 -5.91
CA ASP A 48 4.61 -16.06 -7.31
C ASP A 48 5.69 -15.28 -8.07
N PHE A 49 6.24 -14.23 -7.46
CA PHE A 49 7.34 -13.48 -8.05
C PHE A 49 8.58 -14.35 -8.27
N HIS A 50 9.00 -15.12 -7.27
CA HIS A 50 10.17 -16.00 -7.38
C HIS A 50 9.96 -17.16 -8.35
N ALA A 51 8.73 -17.66 -8.49
CA ALA A 51 8.41 -18.67 -9.50
C ALA A 51 8.58 -18.12 -10.93
N LYS A 52 8.23 -16.84 -11.15
CA LYS A 52 8.38 -16.17 -12.47
C LYS A 52 9.82 -15.71 -12.74
N TYR A 53 10.54 -15.30 -11.70
CA TYR A 53 11.88 -14.69 -11.80
C TYR A 53 12.84 -15.31 -10.77
N PRO A 54 13.23 -16.58 -10.96
CA PRO A 54 14.03 -17.34 -9.98
C PRO A 54 15.45 -16.79 -9.80
N ASP A 55 15.97 -16.05 -10.79
CA ASP A 55 17.34 -15.52 -10.78
C ASP A 55 17.43 -14.09 -10.18
N ILE A 56 16.33 -13.57 -9.60
CA ILE A 56 16.31 -12.28 -8.93
C ILE A 56 16.37 -12.47 -7.40
N ASP A 57 17.42 -11.96 -6.79
CA ASP A 57 17.58 -11.87 -5.34
C ASP A 57 16.92 -10.59 -4.82
N LEU A 58 15.82 -10.70 -4.07
CA LEU A 58 15.15 -9.54 -3.48
C LEU A 58 15.75 -9.15 -2.13
N VAL A 59 16.01 -7.86 -1.97
CA VAL A 59 16.34 -7.22 -0.69
C VAL A 59 15.25 -6.19 -0.39
N ILE A 60 14.41 -6.49 0.59
CA ILE A 60 13.23 -5.69 0.90
C ILE A 60 13.46 -4.91 2.19
N GLY A 61 13.62 -3.59 2.08
CA GLY A 61 13.54 -2.67 3.22
C GLY A 61 12.07 -2.42 3.56
N MET A 62 11.74 -2.50 4.84
CA MET A 62 10.38 -2.23 5.33
C MET A 62 10.45 -1.17 6.41
N SER A 63 9.99 0.03 6.09
CA SER A 63 10.05 1.13 7.04
C SER A 63 8.96 2.17 6.75
N ASP A 64 8.49 2.83 7.79
CA ASP A 64 7.58 3.98 7.65
C ASP A 64 8.33 5.30 7.49
N ARG A 65 9.67 5.25 7.39
CA ARG A 65 10.51 6.43 7.14
C ARG A 65 10.64 6.68 5.64
N PRO A 66 10.69 7.94 5.22
CA PRO A 66 11.06 8.28 3.84
C PRO A 66 12.49 7.81 3.54
N VAL A 67 12.66 7.05 2.47
CA VAL A 67 13.95 6.55 1.98
C VAL A 67 14.40 7.42 0.81
N ASP A 68 15.69 7.75 0.76
CA ASP A 68 16.34 8.40 -0.38
C ASP A 68 16.92 7.30 -1.30
N LEU A 69 16.39 7.18 -2.52
CA LEU A 69 16.79 6.12 -3.45
C LEU A 69 18.30 6.15 -3.74
N VAL A 70 18.89 7.34 -3.77
CA VAL A 70 20.31 7.51 -4.12
C VAL A 70 21.19 7.20 -2.91
N GLN A 71 20.88 7.77 -1.74
CA GLN A 71 21.71 7.62 -0.54
C GLN A 71 21.61 6.22 0.04
N ASP A 72 20.40 5.64 0.04
CA ASP A 72 20.13 4.32 0.61
C ASP A 72 20.37 3.17 -0.38
N ALA A 73 20.80 3.49 -1.61
CA ALA A 73 21.08 2.53 -2.67
C ALA A 73 19.92 1.57 -2.96
N VAL A 74 18.71 2.12 -3.10
CA VAL A 74 17.47 1.40 -3.38
C VAL A 74 17.12 1.56 -4.86
N ASP A 75 16.80 0.47 -5.55
CA ASP A 75 16.47 0.47 -6.98
C ASP A 75 15.09 1.07 -7.24
N CYS A 76 14.10 0.72 -6.40
CA CYS A 76 12.77 1.31 -6.45
C CYS A 76 12.07 1.28 -5.09
N VAL A 77 11.09 2.15 -4.91
CA VAL A 77 10.29 2.25 -3.68
C VAL A 77 8.80 2.27 -3.99
N ILE A 78 8.00 1.64 -3.14
CA ILE A 78 6.54 1.73 -3.19
C ILE A 78 6.10 2.83 -2.23
N ARG A 79 5.43 3.86 -2.75
CA ARG A 79 5.01 5.05 -2.00
C ARG A 79 3.50 5.23 -2.03
N ILE A 80 2.95 5.62 -0.87
CA ILE A 80 1.55 6.02 -0.69
C ILE A 80 1.47 7.53 -0.59
N GLY A 81 0.44 8.12 -1.17
CA GLY A 81 0.14 9.54 -1.13
C GLY A 81 0.66 10.30 -2.33
N GLN A 82 0.41 11.60 -2.33
CA GLN A 82 0.84 12.51 -3.40
C GLN A 82 2.36 12.62 -3.40
N LEU A 83 2.95 12.46 -4.58
CA LEU A 83 4.37 12.66 -4.80
C LEU A 83 4.62 14.13 -5.11
N LYS A 84 5.66 14.70 -4.49
CA LYS A 84 6.15 16.02 -4.87
C LYS A 84 6.94 15.90 -6.17
N ASP A 85 6.95 16.96 -6.96
CA ASP A 85 7.78 17.06 -8.15
C ASP A 85 9.25 16.74 -7.82
N SER A 86 9.80 15.79 -8.54
CA SER A 86 11.17 15.31 -8.37
C SER A 86 11.72 14.82 -9.70
N SER A 87 13.04 14.64 -9.75
CA SER A 87 13.74 13.99 -10.89
C SER A 87 13.51 12.47 -10.97
N LEU A 88 12.56 11.95 -10.20
CA LEU A 88 12.23 10.53 -10.14
C LEU A 88 11.06 10.23 -11.08
N VAL A 89 11.04 9.02 -11.60
CA VAL A 89 9.88 8.50 -12.33
C VAL A 89 8.93 7.85 -11.35
N ALA A 90 7.66 8.21 -11.43
CA ALA A 90 6.60 7.61 -10.64
C ALA A 90 5.60 6.92 -11.56
N ARG A 91 5.44 5.61 -11.39
CA ARG A 91 4.35 4.86 -12.04
C ARG A 91 3.25 4.60 -11.02
N ARG A 92 2.08 5.17 -11.23
CA ARG A 92 0.91 4.87 -10.42
C ARG A 92 0.51 3.40 -10.65
N ILE A 93 0.32 2.66 -9.55
CA ILE A 93 -0.03 1.23 -9.57
C ILE A 93 -1.40 0.97 -8.94
N GLY A 94 -2.06 1.99 -8.39
CA GLY A 94 -3.40 1.84 -7.84
C GLY A 94 -3.82 3.00 -6.94
N THR A 95 -4.88 2.76 -6.22
CA THR A 95 -5.46 3.66 -5.21
C THR A 95 -5.80 2.83 -3.99
N ILE A 96 -5.52 3.35 -2.81
CA ILE A 96 -5.80 2.73 -1.52
C ILE A 96 -7.02 3.39 -0.94
N GLN A 97 -8.05 2.61 -0.64
CA GLN A 97 -9.21 3.07 0.12
C GLN A 97 -8.87 3.09 1.61
N CYS A 98 -9.33 4.15 2.26
CA CYS A 98 -9.21 4.33 3.70
C CYS A 98 -10.58 4.20 4.36
N VAL A 99 -10.57 3.81 5.63
CA VAL A 99 -11.76 3.68 6.48
C VAL A 99 -11.53 4.36 7.81
N THR A 100 -12.62 4.73 8.48
CA THR A 100 -12.60 5.22 9.85
C THR A 100 -13.11 4.10 10.76
N VAL A 101 -12.33 3.73 11.76
CA VAL A 101 -12.65 2.58 12.63
C VAL A 101 -12.41 2.90 14.10
N ALA A 102 -13.12 2.17 14.97
CA ALA A 102 -12.89 2.18 16.42
C ALA A 102 -13.20 0.81 17.04
N ALA A 103 -12.64 0.54 18.22
CA ALA A 103 -13.00 -0.66 18.97
C ALA A 103 -14.44 -0.56 19.49
N PRO A 104 -15.24 -1.67 19.48
CA PRO A 104 -16.59 -1.68 20.02
C PRO A 104 -16.69 -1.18 21.47
N ARG A 105 -15.67 -1.49 22.29
CA ARG A 105 -15.62 -1.00 23.68
C ARG A 105 -15.52 0.53 23.77
N TYR A 106 -14.75 1.16 22.87
CA TYR A 106 -14.65 2.62 22.82
C TYR A 106 -16.00 3.23 22.44
N LEU A 107 -16.69 2.65 21.44
CA LEU A 107 -18.00 3.10 20.99
C LEU A 107 -19.08 2.92 22.05
N ALA A 108 -19.00 1.84 22.86
CA ALA A 108 -19.93 1.62 23.96
C ALA A 108 -19.82 2.68 25.06
N GLU A 109 -18.64 3.25 25.29
CA GLU A 109 -18.39 4.26 26.31
C GLU A 109 -18.64 5.70 25.81
N HIS A 110 -18.36 5.97 24.52
CA HIS A 110 -18.34 7.33 23.99
C HIS A 110 -19.43 7.61 22.94
N GLY A 111 -20.21 6.58 22.56
CA GLY A 111 -21.15 6.65 21.45
C GLY A 111 -20.46 6.43 20.10
N GLU A 112 -21.28 6.25 19.08
CA GLU A 112 -20.82 6.12 17.69
C GLU A 112 -20.98 7.48 16.99
N PRO A 113 -19.95 8.01 16.28
CA PRO A 113 -20.11 9.23 15.51
C PRO A 113 -20.97 8.96 14.28
N GLU A 114 -21.99 9.78 14.05
CA GLU A 114 -22.88 9.69 12.88
C GLU A 114 -22.43 10.65 11.77
N THR A 115 -21.76 11.73 12.13
CA THR A 115 -21.27 12.75 11.19
C THR A 115 -19.81 13.11 11.49
N ILE A 116 -19.14 13.72 10.51
CA ILE A 116 -17.76 14.24 10.69
C ILE A 116 -17.68 15.31 11.79
N ASP A 117 -18.77 16.04 12.05
CA ASP A 117 -18.83 17.03 13.12
C ASP A 117 -18.79 16.41 14.52
N ASP A 118 -19.26 15.18 14.66
CA ASP A 118 -19.23 14.45 15.94
C ASP A 118 -17.81 14.09 16.36
N LEU A 119 -16.84 14.05 15.43
CA LEU A 119 -15.42 13.82 15.71
C LEU A 119 -14.86 14.83 16.74
N LYS A 120 -15.48 16.02 16.86
CA LYS A 120 -15.11 17.03 17.87
C LYS A 120 -15.32 16.54 19.32
N LYS A 121 -16.22 15.55 19.50
CA LYS A 121 -16.56 14.95 20.81
C LYS A 121 -15.75 13.68 21.09
N HIS A 122 -15.05 13.15 20.09
CA HIS A 122 -14.31 11.91 20.19
C HIS A 122 -12.81 12.13 20.39
N GLN A 123 -12.15 11.10 20.91
CA GLN A 123 -10.70 10.99 20.92
C GLN A 123 -10.24 10.20 19.70
N VAL A 124 -9.13 10.61 19.10
CA VAL A 124 -8.48 9.84 18.04
C VAL A 124 -7.05 9.47 18.44
N VAL A 125 -6.51 8.44 17.83
CA VAL A 125 -5.07 8.23 17.79
C VAL A 125 -4.56 9.00 16.58
N HIS A 126 -3.52 9.80 16.74
CA HIS A 126 -2.91 10.51 15.63
C HIS A 126 -1.82 9.67 14.95
N TYR A 127 -1.73 9.79 13.64
CA TYR A 127 -0.55 9.35 12.90
C TYR A 127 0.28 10.57 12.54
N PHE A 128 1.56 10.59 12.92
CA PHE A 128 2.42 11.73 12.62
C PHE A 128 3.48 11.41 11.55
N ASN A 129 3.84 12.41 10.78
CA ASN A 129 4.90 12.31 9.79
C ASN A 129 6.27 12.34 10.49
N SER A 130 7.05 11.25 10.36
CA SER A 130 8.36 11.09 11.01
C SER A 130 9.38 12.19 10.70
N ARG A 131 9.27 12.84 9.52
CA ARG A 131 10.19 13.90 9.08
C ARG A 131 9.85 15.26 9.69
N THR A 132 8.55 15.57 9.82
CA THR A 132 8.08 16.90 10.24
C THR A 132 7.61 16.92 11.68
N GLY A 133 7.36 15.77 12.30
CA GLY A 133 6.76 15.63 13.62
C GLY A 133 5.29 16.08 13.69
N ARG A 134 4.70 16.47 12.56
CA ARG A 134 3.30 16.94 12.51
C ARG A 134 2.34 15.79 12.34
N ASN A 135 1.22 15.84 13.06
CA ASN A 135 0.11 14.92 12.85
C ASN A 135 -0.44 15.10 11.43
N ILE A 136 -0.90 14.00 10.85
CA ILE A 136 -1.61 14.00 9.58
C ILE A 136 -3.08 14.32 9.87
N ASP A 137 -3.62 15.30 9.16
CA ASP A 137 -5.04 15.66 9.24
C ASP A 137 -5.91 14.55 8.66
N TRP A 138 -7.14 14.50 9.10
CA TRP A 138 -8.13 13.57 8.58
C TRP A 138 -8.89 14.21 7.43
N ASP A 139 -8.87 13.55 6.28
CA ASP A 139 -9.49 14.03 5.05
C ASP A 139 -10.69 13.17 4.69
N PHE A 140 -11.82 13.79 4.39
CA PHE A 140 -13.05 13.15 3.96
C PHE A 140 -13.47 13.67 2.59
N MET A 141 -14.10 12.80 1.79
CA MET A 141 -14.74 13.19 0.54
C MET A 141 -16.18 13.63 0.83
N VAL A 142 -16.47 14.90 0.58
CA VAL A 142 -17.83 15.48 0.74
C VAL A 142 -18.17 16.17 -0.57
N ASP A 143 -19.24 15.75 -1.22
CA ASP A 143 -19.70 16.31 -2.51
C ASP A 143 -18.59 16.34 -3.60
N GLY A 144 -17.67 15.38 -3.57
CA GLY A 144 -16.54 15.28 -4.52
C GLY A 144 -15.34 16.16 -4.20
N GLU A 145 -15.36 16.89 -3.08
CA GLU A 145 -14.25 17.70 -2.59
C GLU A 145 -13.63 17.11 -1.32
N ILE A 146 -12.33 17.36 -1.11
CA ILE A 146 -11.62 16.94 0.09
C ILE A 146 -11.83 17.97 1.19
N HIS A 147 -12.40 17.53 2.31
CA HIS A 147 -12.59 18.31 3.53
C HIS A 147 -11.67 17.79 4.63
N SER A 148 -10.70 18.61 5.05
CA SER A 148 -9.83 18.31 6.18
C SER A 148 -10.51 18.66 7.50
N VAL A 149 -10.51 17.72 8.43
CA VAL A 149 -11.15 17.85 9.75
C VAL A 149 -10.08 17.79 10.84
N GLY A 150 -10.06 18.84 11.65
CA GLY A 150 -9.23 18.89 12.86
C GLY A 150 -9.80 17.97 13.94
N VAL A 151 -9.03 16.98 14.35
CA VAL A 151 -9.39 15.99 15.36
C VAL A 151 -8.54 16.13 16.62
N LYS A 152 -9.05 15.65 17.77
CA LYS A 152 -8.34 15.72 19.06
C LYS A 152 -7.91 14.33 19.50
N GLY A 153 -6.66 14.20 19.95
CA GLY A 153 -6.15 12.94 20.46
C GLY A 153 -5.03 13.16 21.45
N ARG A 154 -4.80 12.17 22.32
CA ARG A 154 -3.77 12.21 23.35
C ARG A 154 -2.54 11.39 23.03
N VAL A 155 -2.64 10.53 22.00
CA VAL A 155 -1.57 9.64 21.57
C VAL A 155 -1.29 9.89 20.09
N SER A 156 -0.01 9.98 19.75
CA SER A 156 0.46 10.10 18.37
C SER A 156 1.53 9.05 18.12
N VAL A 157 1.45 8.33 17.00
CA VAL A 157 2.41 7.31 16.58
C VAL A 157 2.80 7.52 15.11
N ASN A 158 3.90 6.93 14.69
CA ASN A 158 4.39 6.95 13.30
C ASN A 158 4.64 5.55 12.73
N ASP A 159 4.11 4.55 13.43
CA ASP A 159 4.17 3.15 13.04
C ASP A 159 2.74 2.63 12.81
N GLY A 160 2.55 1.95 11.66
CA GLY A 160 1.21 1.54 11.23
C GLY A 160 0.57 0.48 12.12
N ASP A 161 1.37 -0.45 12.67
CA ASP A 161 0.86 -1.51 13.53
C ASP A 161 0.47 -0.96 14.90
N SER A 162 1.34 -0.16 15.49
CA SER A 162 1.03 0.55 16.73
C SER A 162 -0.22 1.43 16.62
N TYR A 163 -0.46 1.99 15.42
CA TYR A 163 -1.64 2.79 15.15
C TYR A 163 -2.93 1.96 15.24
N VAL A 164 -2.93 0.78 14.62
CA VAL A 164 -4.06 -0.16 14.67
C VAL A 164 -4.21 -0.76 16.08
N ASP A 165 -3.11 -1.16 16.70
CA ASP A 165 -3.14 -1.74 18.06
C ASP A 165 -3.76 -0.79 19.08
N LEU A 166 -3.42 0.50 19.02
CA LEU A 166 -4.02 1.50 19.90
C LEU A 166 -5.53 1.63 19.71
N ALA A 167 -6.02 1.57 18.46
CA ALA A 167 -7.45 1.56 18.19
C ALA A 167 -8.13 0.30 18.75
N VAL A 168 -7.55 -0.88 18.52
CA VAL A 168 -8.02 -2.15 19.10
C VAL A 168 -8.03 -2.09 20.63
N GLN A 169 -7.04 -1.40 21.23
CA GLN A 169 -7.01 -1.14 22.67
C GLN A 169 -7.97 -0.02 23.13
N GLY A 170 -8.83 0.53 22.25
CA GLY A 170 -9.87 1.51 22.59
C GLY A 170 -9.35 2.90 22.97
N PHE A 171 -8.16 3.29 22.51
CA PHE A 171 -7.65 4.65 22.76
C PHE A 171 -8.38 5.74 21.98
N GLY A 172 -9.16 5.35 20.98
CA GLY A 172 -9.94 6.26 20.14
C GLY A 172 -10.17 5.73 18.74
N LEU A 173 -10.68 6.58 17.88
CA LEU A 173 -10.86 6.29 16.47
C LEU A 173 -9.52 6.42 15.74
N ILE A 174 -9.40 5.69 14.62
CA ILE A 174 -8.33 5.87 13.63
C ILE A 174 -8.91 5.98 12.23
N GLN A 175 -8.18 6.68 11.35
CA GLN A 175 -8.43 6.69 9.91
C GLN A 175 -7.23 6.06 9.22
N CYS A 176 -7.42 4.93 8.55
CA CYS A 176 -6.31 4.15 8.01
C CYS A 176 -6.71 3.39 6.72
N PRO A 177 -5.72 2.92 5.93
CA PRO A 177 -5.98 2.00 4.83
C PRO A 177 -6.78 0.76 5.26
N TYR A 178 -7.81 0.41 4.49
CA TYR A 178 -8.68 -0.74 4.75
C TYR A 178 -7.88 -2.04 4.96
N TYR A 179 -6.86 -2.29 4.13
CA TYR A 179 -6.06 -3.53 4.21
C TYR A 179 -5.36 -3.73 5.57
N MET A 180 -5.13 -2.66 6.35
CA MET A 180 -4.51 -2.74 7.67
C MET A 180 -5.47 -3.27 8.74
N VAL A 181 -6.75 -3.05 8.55
CA VAL A 181 -7.80 -3.37 9.54
C VAL A 181 -8.79 -4.42 9.05
N ALA A 182 -8.66 -4.92 7.82
CA ALA A 182 -9.58 -5.89 7.24
C ALA A 182 -9.83 -7.10 8.16
N LYS A 183 -8.78 -7.69 8.73
CA LYS A 183 -8.89 -8.79 9.68
C LYS A 183 -9.59 -8.39 10.98
N HIS A 184 -9.34 -7.19 11.48
CA HIS A 184 -9.97 -6.67 12.70
C HIS A 184 -11.45 -6.32 12.50
N LEU A 185 -11.84 -5.97 11.28
CA LEU A 185 -13.25 -5.79 10.90
C LEU A 185 -13.95 -7.16 10.79
N GLU A 186 -13.28 -8.17 10.24
CA GLU A 186 -13.80 -9.52 10.11
C GLU A 186 -14.00 -10.20 11.48
N ASP A 187 -13.03 -10.09 12.38
CA ASP A 187 -13.10 -10.69 13.72
C ASP A 187 -13.89 -9.85 14.74
N GLY A 188 -14.33 -8.64 14.35
CA GLY A 188 -15.13 -7.74 15.17
C GLY A 188 -14.34 -7.01 16.26
N SER A 189 -13.00 -7.08 16.29
CA SER A 189 -12.15 -6.31 17.22
C SER A 189 -12.15 -4.81 16.92
N LEU A 190 -12.43 -4.44 15.66
CA LEU A 190 -12.74 -3.08 15.22
C LEU A 190 -14.09 -3.05 14.49
N LYS A 191 -14.75 -1.90 14.55
CA LYS A 191 -15.97 -1.59 13.80
C LYS A 191 -15.73 -0.36 12.94
N GLU A 192 -16.17 -0.42 11.68
CA GLU A 192 -16.20 0.74 10.80
C GLU A 192 -17.29 1.72 11.23
N VAL A 193 -16.98 3.00 11.21
CA VAL A 193 -17.86 4.11 11.53
C VAL A 193 -17.77 5.18 10.46
N LEU A 194 -18.72 6.08 10.38
CA LEU A 194 -18.78 7.15 9.38
C LEU A 194 -18.77 6.59 7.94
N THR A 195 -19.47 5.47 7.71
CA THR A 195 -19.48 4.79 6.42
C THR A 195 -20.05 5.61 5.26
N GLU A 196 -20.86 6.63 5.56
CA GLU A 196 -21.36 7.61 4.59
C GLU A 196 -20.35 8.75 4.32
N TRP A 197 -19.30 8.84 5.15
CA TRP A 197 -18.26 9.87 5.09
C TRP A 197 -16.92 9.20 4.77
N LEU A 198 -16.72 8.88 3.51
CA LEU A 198 -15.52 8.14 3.10
C LEU A 198 -14.26 9.01 3.22
N PRO A 199 -13.18 8.48 3.80
CA PRO A 199 -11.88 9.14 3.75
C PRO A 199 -11.40 9.32 2.32
N ALA A 200 -10.62 10.37 2.08
CA ALA A 200 -10.02 10.60 0.77
C ALA A 200 -9.10 9.42 0.37
N PRO A 201 -9.28 8.85 -0.82
CA PRO A 201 -8.46 7.73 -1.28
C PRO A 201 -7.02 8.17 -1.53
N MET A 202 -6.04 7.31 -1.24
CA MET A 202 -4.64 7.62 -1.41
C MET A 202 -4.05 6.94 -2.65
N PRO A 203 -3.38 7.69 -3.55
CA PRO A 203 -2.67 7.07 -4.66
C PRO A 203 -1.49 6.24 -4.15
N ILE A 204 -1.18 5.14 -4.83
CA ILE A 204 0.01 4.35 -4.60
C ILE A 204 0.82 4.23 -5.88
N SER A 205 2.13 4.42 -5.76
CA SER A 205 3.03 4.45 -6.92
C SER A 205 4.33 3.72 -6.62
N VAL A 206 4.92 3.13 -7.65
CA VAL A 206 6.32 2.72 -7.62
C VAL A 206 7.16 3.88 -8.15
N VAL A 207 8.20 4.23 -7.40
CA VAL A 207 9.10 5.33 -7.71
C VAL A 207 10.51 4.78 -7.89
N TYR A 208 11.18 5.20 -8.96
CA TYR A 208 12.54 4.80 -9.30
C TYR A 208 13.30 5.93 -10.02
N LEU A 209 14.61 5.79 -10.15
CA LEU A 209 15.44 6.79 -10.81
C LEU A 209 15.15 6.86 -12.31
N GLN A 210 15.13 8.09 -12.85
CA GLN A 210 15.00 8.30 -14.29
C GLN A 210 16.32 7.96 -14.99
N ASN A 211 16.49 6.72 -15.38
CA ASN A 211 17.60 6.28 -16.19
C ASN A 211 17.16 6.10 -17.65
N ARG A 212 18.07 6.30 -18.61
CA ARG A 212 17.79 6.09 -20.06
C ARG A 212 17.26 4.69 -20.35
N HIS A 213 17.74 3.69 -19.58
CA HIS A 213 17.31 2.31 -19.67
C HIS A 213 16.99 1.82 -18.25
N LEU A 214 15.72 1.52 -18.00
CA LEU A 214 15.31 0.87 -16.77
C LEU A 214 15.87 -0.55 -16.77
N SER A 215 16.59 -0.92 -15.70
CA SER A 215 17.13 -2.27 -15.53
C SER A 215 16.02 -3.33 -15.69
N PRO A 216 16.27 -4.45 -16.41
CA PRO A 216 15.27 -5.50 -16.62
C PRO A 216 14.66 -6.02 -15.31
N LYS A 217 15.47 -6.20 -14.26
CA LYS A 217 15.01 -6.65 -12.93
C LYS A 217 14.01 -5.66 -12.28
N VAL A 218 14.27 -4.34 -12.42
CA VAL A 218 13.35 -3.31 -11.92
C VAL A 218 12.06 -3.30 -12.73
N ARG A 219 12.16 -3.42 -14.05
CA ARG A 219 10.99 -3.42 -14.94
C ARG A 219 10.03 -4.55 -14.59
N VAL A 220 10.51 -5.79 -14.52
CA VAL A 220 9.64 -6.94 -14.24
C VAL A 220 9.03 -6.88 -12.85
N PHE A 221 9.75 -6.32 -11.86
CA PHE A 221 9.20 -6.10 -10.53
C PHE A 221 8.09 -5.04 -10.55
N VAL A 222 8.32 -3.91 -11.23
CA VAL A 222 7.32 -2.84 -11.35
C VAL A 222 6.07 -3.33 -12.07
N ASP A 223 6.22 -4.14 -13.12
CA ASP A 223 5.09 -4.72 -13.85
C ASP A 223 4.34 -5.73 -12.97
N TRP A 224 5.05 -6.63 -12.30
CA TRP A 224 4.45 -7.61 -11.39
C TRP A 224 3.70 -6.95 -10.22
N VAL A 225 4.28 -5.92 -9.59
CA VAL A 225 3.60 -5.18 -8.53
C VAL A 225 2.38 -4.45 -9.06
N ALA A 226 2.43 -3.88 -10.26
CA ALA A 226 1.28 -3.22 -10.87
C ALA A 226 0.11 -4.21 -11.11
N GLU A 227 0.41 -5.41 -11.60
CA GLU A 227 -0.58 -6.49 -11.77
C GLU A 227 -1.16 -6.93 -10.41
N LEU A 228 -0.27 -7.15 -9.42
CA LEU A 228 -0.66 -7.53 -8.07
C LEU A 228 -1.64 -6.52 -7.45
N PHE A 229 -1.34 -5.23 -7.58
CA PHE A 229 -2.17 -4.17 -6.98
C PHE A 229 -3.47 -3.94 -7.75
N ALA A 230 -3.46 -4.12 -9.07
CA ALA A 230 -4.70 -4.04 -9.87
C ALA A 230 -5.70 -5.15 -9.53
N GLY A 231 -5.21 -6.31 -9.12
CA GLY A 231 -6.05 -7.47 -8.73
C GLY A 231 -6.32 -7.58 -7.22
N CYS A 232 -5.84 -6.67 -6.37
CA CYS A 232 -5.92 -6.80 -4.93
C CYS A 232 -7.23 -6.22 -4.34
N PRO A 233 -8.18 -7.04 -3.86
CA PRO A 233 -9.45 -6.57 -3.30
C PRO A 233 -9.27 -5.71 -2.04
N LEU A 234 -8.21 -5.96 -1.26
CA LEU A 234 -7.91 -5.23 -0.03
C LEU A 234 -7.62 -3.74 -0.26
N LEU A 235 -7.24 -3.35 -1.48
CA LEU A 235 -6.99 -1.96 -1.82
C LEU A 235 -8.26 -1.20 -2.17
N SER A 236 -9.27 -1.89 -2.67
CA SER A 236 -10.56 -1.30 -3.09
C SER A 236 -11.60 -1.19 -1.98
N GLY A 237 -11.28 -1.63 -0.76
CA GLY A 237 -12.23 -1.61 0.36
C GLY A 237 -13.38 -2.62 0.22
N CYS A 238 -13.26 -3.55 -0.72
CA CYS A 238 -14.26 -4.60 -0.92
C CYS A 238 -13.97 -5.76 0.05
N SER A 239 -14.94 -6.11 0.89
CA SER A 239 -14.88 -7.24 1.82
C SER A 239 -15.01 -8.57 1.06
N MET A 240 -14.09 -8.87 0.17
CA MET A 240 -13.96 -10.25 -0.33
C MET A 240 -12.94 -10.98 0.51
N VAL A 241 -13.42 -12.02 1.18
CA VAL A 241 -12.61 -13.00 1.92
C VAL A 241 -11.48 -13.47 1.04
N TRP A 242 -10.25 -13.11 1.39
CA TRP A 242 -9.08 -13.79 0.88
C TRP A 242 -9.12 -15.22 1.46
N ASP A 243 -9.62 -16.16 0.67
CA ASP A 243 -9.45 -17.56 0.98
C ASP A 243 -7.94 -17.85 0.94
N GLN A 244 -7.35 -18.02 2.12
CA GLN A 244 -5.94 -18.40 2.31
C GLN A 244 -5.73 -19.84 1.84
N LYS A 245 -6.03 -20.15 0.60
CA LYS A 245 -5.60 -21.35 -0.07
C LYS A 245 -4.52 -21.07 -1.09
N CYS A 246 -3.38 -20.50 -0.64
CA CYS A 246 -2.14 -20.91 -1.24
C CYS A 246 -1.82 -22.33 -0.73
N GLU A 247 -2.54 -23.33 -1.19
CA GLU A 247 -2.03 -24.68 -1.20
C GLU A 247 -0.77 -24.66 -2.07
N PHE A 248 0.35 -25.02 -1.47
CA PHE A 248 1.59 -25.33 -2.16
C PHE A 248 1.28 -26.35 -3.27
N ALA A 249 0.92 -25.90 -4.45
CA ALA A 249 0.87 -26.73 -5.61
C ALA A 249 2.32 -27.01 -6.02
N SER A 250 2.83 -28.16 -5.57
CA SER A 250 4.00 -28.78 -6.15
C SER A 250 3.82 -28.83 -7.67
N ALA A 251 4.85 -28.38 -8.39
CA ALA A 251 4.94 -28.39 -9.83
C ALA A 251 4.38 -29.68 -10.43
N LYS A 252 3.27 -29.56 -11.18
CA LYS A 252 2.98 -30.29 -12.42
C LYS A 252 1.62 -29.88 -12.97
N GLU A 253 1.70 -29.34 -14.22
CA GLU A 253 0.65 -29.39 -15.24
C GLU A 253 -0.70 -28.72 -14.92
N HIS A 254 -0.99 -27.61 -15.52
CA HIS A 254 -2.09 -27.40 -16.50
C HIS A 254 -2.46 -25.93 -16.63
N ASN A 255 -2.55 -25.50 -17.86
CA ASN A 255 -3.33 -24.34 -18.29
C ASN A 255 -4.69 -24.32 -17.57
N HIS A 256 -4.91 -23.34 -16.73
CA HIS A 256 -6.24 -22.98 -16.28
C HIS A 256 -6.47 -21.49 -16.48
N GLU A 257 -7.35 -21.20 -17.44
CA GLU A 257 -8.07 -19.96 -17.55
C GLU A 257 -8.72 -19.63 -16.22
N TYR A 258 -8.26 -18.56 -15.57
CA TYR A 258 -8.95 -17.98 -14.44
C TYR A 258 -10.19 -17.26 -14.95
N THR A 259 -11.33 -17.95 -14.95
CA THR A 259 -12.63 -17.33 -15.16
C THR A 259 -12.98 -16.55 -13.90
N ILE A 260 -12.74 -15.25 -13.93
CA ILE A 260 -13.27 -14.31 -12.94
C ILE A 260 -14.79 -14.27 -13.18
N ARG A 261 -15.56 -14.93 -12.32
CA ARG A 261 -16.99 -14.64 -12.20
C ARG A 261 -17.13 -13.30 -11.46
N THR A 262 -17.15 -12.24 -12.23
CA THR A 262 -17.58 -10.92 -11.77
C THR A 262 -19.08 -10.99 -11.56
N LEU A 263 -19.54 -10.98 -10.32
CA LEU A 263 -20.91 -10.56 -10.01
C LEU A 263 -20.94 -9.05 -10.17
N VAL A 264 -21.31 -8.62 -11.37
CA VAL A 264 -21.64 -7.23 -11.68
C VAL A 264 -23.07 -6.99 -11.17
N GLU A 265 -23.18 -6.41 -9.99
CA GLU A 265 -24.35 -5.62 -9.60
C GLU A 265 -23.85 -4.34 -8.96
N ASN A 266 -23.44 -3.41 -9.80
CA ASN A 266 -23.51 -1.96 -9.60
C ASN A 266 -22.93 -1.26 -10.85
N GLU A 267 -23.71 -1.28 -11.93
CA GLU A 267 -23.41 -0.54 -13.18
C GLU A 267 -23.50 1.00 -13.04
N ASN A 268 -23.81 1.54 -11.86
CA ASN A 268 -24.02 2.98 -11.70
C ASN A 268 -22.84 3.79 -11.10
N MET A 269 -21.72 3.18 -10.77
CA MET A 269 -20.56 3.95 -10.25
C MET A 269 -19.42 4.11 -11.27
N ALA A 270 -19.40 3.33 -12.35
CA ALA A 270 -18.33 3.44 -13.36
C ALA A 270 -18.54 4.59 -14.36
N GLU A 271 -19.75 5.10 -14.54
CA GLU A 271 -20.03 6.20 -15.47
C GLU A 271 -19.75 7.60 -14.89
N ALA A 272 -19.66 7.76 -13.57
CA ALA A 272 -19.39 9.07 -12.97
C ALA A 272 -17.91 9.53 -13.09
N TYR A 273 -16.99 8.62 -13.43
CA TYR A 273 -15.56 8.94 -13.53
C TYR A 273 -15.05 9.16 -14.96
N THR A 274 -15.90 8.99 -15.99
CA THR A 274 -15.46 9.09 -17.40
C THR A 274 -15.90 10.37 -18.13
N LEU A 275 -16.62 11.25 -17.48
CA LEU A 275 -17.09 12.51 -18.09
C LEU A 275 -16.65 13.72 -17.30
N LYS A 276 -15.35 14.03 -17.33
CA LYS A 276 -14.79 15.40 -17.30
C LYS A 276 -13.27 15.34 -17.48
N ASN A 277 -12.84 15.30 -18.71
CA ASN A 277 -11.64 15.95 -19.24
C ASN A 277 -12.04 16.69 -20.48
#